data_c34e6ca0acd8fac61802f4da3f67f72b
#
_entry.id   c34e6ca0acd8fac61802f4da3f67f72b
#
_cell.length_a   1.000
_cell.length_b   1.000
_cell.length_c   1.000
_cell.angle_alpha   90.00
_cell.angle_beta   90.00
_cell.angle_gamma   90.00
#
_symmetry.space_group_name_H-M   'P 1'
#
loop_
_entity.id
_entity.type
_entity.pdbx_description
1 polymer ?
#
loop_
_entity_poly.entity_id
_entity_poly.type
_entity_poly.pdbx_seq_one_letter_code
_entity_poly.pdbx_strand_id
1 'polypeptide(L)'
;MKNTFFFMLFISAIVALFAFAFSFSQSAELDGKQIFTDSKCTKCHSVESLEIVSTKDGATDLSNVGADKDAEFLKKYLVKEETMNDKKHKTKFKGSDEELNALADWLLTLKTEEVESEG
;
A
#
# COMPACT_ATOMS: atom_id res chain seq x y z
N MET A 1 -43.96 28.97 13.39
CA MET A 1 -43.72 28.54 12.02
C MET A 1 -42.36 29.00 11.50
N LYS A 2 -42.02 30.25 11.71
CA LYS A 2 -40.74 30.72 11.23
C LYS A 2 -39.56 29.96 11.88
N ASN A 3 -39.67 29.65 13.16
CA ASN A 3 -38.59 28.95 13.87
C ASN A 3 -38.40 27.52 13.36
N THR A 4 -39.50 26.88 12.96
CA THR A 4 -39.44 25.51 12.44
C THR A 4 -38.72 25.49 11.09
N PHE A 5 -38.95 26.52 10.27
CA PHE A 5 -38.32 26.61 8.97
C PHE A 5 -36.80 26.79 9.13
N PHE A 6 -36.38 27.69 10.01
CA PHE A 6 -34.95 27.88 10.27
C PHE A 6 -34.30 26.66 10.91
N PHE A 7 -35.02 25.97 11.77
CA PHE A 7 -34.56 24.75 12.40
C PHE A 7 -34.33 23.66 11.34
N MET A 8 -35.27 23.53 10.40
CA MET A 8 -35.16 22.53 9.34
C MET A 8 -33.99 22.86 8.40
N LEU A 9 -33.75 24.15 8.10
CA LEU A 9 -32.61 24.55 7.30
C LEU A 9 -31.29 24.25 8.03
N PHE A 10 -31.28 24.47 9.32
CA PHE A 10 -30.08 24.23 10.12
C PHE A 10 -29.72 22.73 10.15
N ILE A 11 -30.72 21.89 10.37
CA ILE A 11 -30.55 20.45 10.36
C ILE A 11 -30.10 19.96 8.98
N SER A 12 -30.70 20.51 7.92
CA SER A 12 -30.33 20.15 6.56
C SER A 12 -28.87 20.49 6.27
N ALA A 13 -28.40 21.66 6.74
CA ALA A 13 -27.02 22.07 6.57
C ALA A 13 -26.05 21.13 7.30
N ILE A 14 -26.41 20.72 8.51
CA ILE A 14 -25.59 19.78 9.29
C ILE A 14 -25.50 18.44 8.58
N VAL A 15 -26.62 17.91 8.09
CA VAL A 15 -26.65 16.63 7.39
C VAL A 15 -25.79 16.71 6.13
N ALA A 16 -25.87 17.82 5.39
CA ALA A 16 -25.06 18.01 4.19
C ALA A 16 -23.56 18.04 4.51
N LEU A 17 -23.19 18.70 5.61
CA LEU A 17 -21.79 18.74 6.03
C LEU A 17 -21.27 17.36 6.43
N PHE A 18 -22.09 16.58 7.14
CA PHE A 18 -21.72 15.23 7.51
C PHE A 18 -21.56 14.33 6.29
N ALA A 19 -22.46 14.44 5.32
CA ALA A 19 -22.39 13.65 4.10
C ALA A 19 -21.13 14.00 3.31
N PHE A 20 -20.77 15.29 3.28
CA PHE A 20 -19.58 15.73 2.57
C PHE A 20 -18.32 15.22 3.26
N ALA A 21 -18.25 15.32 4.57
CA ALA A 21 -17.11 14.84 5.34
C ALA A 21 -16.95 13.33 5.20
N PHE A 22 -18.05 12.60 5.19
CA PHE A 22 -18.01 11.15 5.03
C PHE A 22 -17.48 10.76 3.66
N SER A 23 -17.87 11.50 2.63
CA SER A 23 -17.38 11.25 1.27
C SER A 23 -15.87 11.45 1.18
N PHE A 24 -15.35 12.44 1.91
CA PHE A 24 -13.90 12.65 1.92
C PHE A 24 -13.18 11.53 2.66
N SER A 25 -13.79 11.00 3.71
CA SER A 25 -13.17 9.94 4.48
C SER A 25 -13.08 8.65 3.70
N GLN A 26 -13.86 8.52 2.65
CA GLN A 26 -13.84 7.32 1.86
C GLN A 26 -12.87 7.35 0.69
N SER A 27 -12.11 8.39 0.54
CA SER A 27 -11.01 8.34 -0.40
C SER A 27 -10.04 7.35 0.24
N ALA A 28 -10.16 6.11 -0.16
CA ALA A 28 -9.48 5.04 0.46
C ALA A 28 -8.00 5.25 0.41
N GLU A 29 -7.38 5.18 1.55
CA GLU A 29 -5.96 5.07 1.60
C GLU A 29 -5.58 3.85 0.80
N LEU A 30 -4.69 4.00 -0.14
CA LEU A 30 -4.23 2.86 -0.92
C LEU A 30 -3.46 1.93 0.02
N ASP A 31 -3.83 0.66 0.01
CA ASP A 31 -3.21 -0.32 0.88
C ASP A 31 -2.17 -1.10 0.08
N GLY A 32 -0.90 -0.91 0.40
CA GLY A 32 0.19 -1.57 -0.30
C GLY A 32 0.09 -3.09 -0.26
N LYS A 33 -0.38 -3.66 0.85
CA LYS A 33 -0.58 -5.10 0.94
C LYS A 33 -1.63 -5.59 -0.04
N GLN A 34 -2.72 -4.84 -0.16
CA GLN A 34 -3.78 -5.18 -1.09
C GLN A 34 -3.27 -5.06 -2.53
N ILE A 35 -2.51 -4.01 -2.82
CA ILE A 35 -1.92 -3.81 -4.14
C ILE A 35 -0.98 -4.97 -4.48
N PHE A 36 -0.18 -5.40 -3.50
CA PHE A 36 0.72 -6.53 -3.68
C PHE A 36 -0.06 -7.79 -4.09
N THR A 37 -1.14 -8.06 -3.40
CA THR A 37 -1.96 -9.22 -3.67
C THR A 37 -2.67 -9.10 -5.03
N ASP A 38 -3.27 -7.94 -5.30
CA ASP A 38 -4.03 -7.71 -6.53
C ASP A 38 -3.13 -7.68 -7.76
N SER A 39 -1.88 -7.27 -7.61
CA SER A 39 -0.94 -7.23 -8.72
C SER A 39 -0.29 -8.60 -8.95
N LYS A 40 -0.73 -9.61 -8.20
CA LYS A 40 -0.28 -10.99 -8.35
C LYS A 40 1.21 -11.18 -8.07
N CYS A 41 1.75 -10.37 -7.20
CA CYS A 41 3.14 -10.49 -6.78
C CYS A 41 3.38 -11.83 -6.09
N THR A 42 2.33 -12.40 -5.49
CA THR A 42 2.41 -13.70 -4.84
C THR A 42 2.67 -14.85 -5.80
N LYS A 43 2.62 -14.60 -7.09
CA LYS A 43 2.99 -15.65 -8.05
C LYS A 43 4.49 -15.96 -7.99
N CYS A 44 5.31 -15.01 -7.55
CA CYS A 44 6.76 -15.18 -7.47
C CYS A 44 7.35 -14.85 -6.10
N HIS A 45 6.57 -14.24 -5.23
CA HIS A 45 7.08 -13.79 -3.92
C HIS A 45 6.18 -14.22 -2.78
N SER A 46 6.80 -14.48 -1.64
CA SER A 46 6.06 -14.69 -0.40
C SER A 46 6.43 -13.58 0.58
N VAL A 47 5.64 -13.40 1.61
CA VAL A 47 6.00 -12.55 2.75
C VAL A 47 5.66 -13.38 3.97
N GLU A 48 6.58 -14.25 4.35
CA GLU A 48 6.32 -15.23 5.39
C GLU A 48 6.00 -14.61 6.73
N SER A 49 6.57 -13.45 7.01
CA SER A 49 6.29 -12.74 8.25
C SER A 49 4.82 -12.31 8.38
N LEU A 50 4.10 -12.24 7.27
CA LEU A 50 2.69 -11.89 7.25
C LEU A 50 1.82 -13.06 6.79
N GLU A 51 2.42 -14.26 6.78
CA GLU A 51 1.72 -15.48 6.37
C GLU A 51 1.21 -15.42 4.93
N ILE A 52 1.85 -14.63 4.10
CA ILE A 52 1.54 -14.57 2.67
C ILE A 52 2.44 -15.56 1.96
N VAL A 53 1.84 -16.56 1.38
CA VAL A 53 2.56 -17.67 0.75
C VAL A 53 2.44 -17.61 -0.76
N SER A 54 3.57 -17.76 -1.45
CA SER A 54 3.55 -17.78 -2.91
C SER A 54 3.01 -19.09 -3.42
N THR A 55 2.43 -19.08 -4.62
CA THR A 55 2.01 -20.29 -5.29
C THR A 55 3.19 -20.97 -5.98
N LYS A 56 4.35 -20.36 -5.99
CA LYS A 56 5.52 -20.89 -6.66
C LYS A 56 6.51 -21.47 -5.65
N ASP A 57 7.02 -22.68 -5.94
CA ASP A 57 8.04 -23.27 -5.09
C ASP A 57 9.34 -22.48 -5.26
N GLY A 58 10.04 -22.24 -4.17
CA GLY A 58 11.29 -21.47 -4.23
C GLY A 58 11.11 -19.98 -4.42
N ALA A 59 9.91 -19.47 -4.11
CA ALA A 59 9.64 -18.04 -4.24
C ALA A 59 10.55 -17.23 -3.31
N THR A 60 10.91 -16.03 -3.76
CA THR A 60 11.70 -15.13 -2.94
C THR A 60 10.83 -14.54 -1.83
N ASP A 61 11.27 -14.68 -0.60
CA ASP A 61 10.56 -14.13 0.55
C ASP A 61 10.95 -12.67 0.73
N LEU A 62 9.96 -11.79 0.80
CA LEU A 62 10.16 -10.35 0.94
C LEU A 62 9.99 -9.85 2.38
N SER A 63 10.00 -10.73 3.37
CA SER A 63 9.75 -10.35 4.76
C SER A 63 10.74 -9.31 5.30
N ASN A 64 11.90 -9.17 4.69
CA ASN A 64 12.91 -8.21 5.13
C ASN A 64 13.36 -7.28 4.02
N VAL A 65 12.58 -7.13 2.97
CA VAL A 65 12.98 -6.35 1.80
C VAL A 65 13.20 -4.88 2.12
N GLY A 66 12.51 -4.36 3.12
CA GLY A 66 12.63 -2.95 3.47
C GLY A 66 13.82 -2.59 4.34
N ALA A 67 14.62 -3.58 4.75
CA ALA A 67 15.69 -3.31 5.70
C ALA A 67 16.84 -2.49 5.11
N ASP A 68 17.14 -2.68 3.83
CA ASP A 68 18.26 -2.00 3.20
C ASP A 68 17.93 -1.34 1.88
N LYS A 69 16.66 -1.05 1.64
CA LYS A 69 16.20 -0.41 0.41
C LYS A 69 15.47 0.88 0.75
N ASP A 70 15.36 1.79 -0.21
CA ASP A 70 14.54 2.98 -0.03
C ASP A 70 13.41 2.98 -1.05
N ALA A 71 12.44 3.90 -0.86
CA ALA A 71 11.25 3.93 -1.71
C ALA A 71 11.59 4.21 -3.16
N GLU A 72 12.54 5.11 -3.41
CA GLU A 72 12.90 5.45 -4.79
C GLU A 72 13.49 4.24 -5.51
N PHE A 73 14.35 3.51 -4.84
CA PHE A 73 14.94 2.31 -5.44
C PHE A 73 13.87 1.29 -5.76
N LEU A 74 12.97 1.02 -4.80
CA LEU A 74 11.91 0.03 -5.00
C LEU A 74 10.98 0.42 -6.14
N LYS A 75 10.62 1.70 -6.24
CA LYS A 75 9.76 2.15 -7.33
C LYS A 75 10.44 1.95 -8.69
N LYS A 76 11.70 2.33 -8.79
CA LYS A 76 12.43 2.16 -10.04
C LYS A 76 12.64 0.70 -10.40
N TYR A 77 12.95 -0.12 -9.40
CA TYR A 77 13.14 -1.54 -9.65
C TYR A 77 11.85 -2.21 -10.13
N LEU A 78 10.71 -1.84 -9.54
CA LEU A 78 9.43 -2.43 -9.91
C LEU A 78 8.98 -2.05 -11.32
N VAL A 79 9.43 -0.91 -11.84
CA VAL A 79 9.10 -0.51 -13.20
C VAL A 79 10.27 -0.77 -14.17
N LYS A 80 11.24 -1.55 -13.74
CA LYS A 80 12.39 -1.97 -14.55
C LYS A 80 13.33 -0.83 -14.94
N GLU A 81 13.40 0.20 -14.13
CA GLU A 81 14.33 1.32 -14.35
C GLU A 81 15.59 1.17 -13.51
N GLU A 82 15.65 0.16 -12.66
CA GLU A 82 16.81 -0.09 -11.82
C GLU A 82 17.10 -1.60 -11.78
N THR A 83 18.30 -1.98 -11.40
CA THR A 83 18.66 -3.38 -11.31
C THR A 83 19.02 -3.74 -9.88
N MET A 84 18.89 -5.01 -9.54
CA MET A 84 19.32 -5.57 -8.28
C MET A 84 20.17 -6.77 -8.63
N ASN A 85 21.42 -6.80 -8.18
CA ASN A 85 22.37 -7.86 -8.54
C ASN A 85 22.53 -7.98 -10.06
N ASP A 86 22.58 -6.83 -10.73
CA ASP A 86 22.75 -6.72 -12.19
C ASP A 86 21.55 -7.26 -13.00
N LYS A 87 20.43 -7.45 -12.35
CA LYS A 87 19.24 -7.96 -13.04
C LYS A 87 18.02 -7.05 -12.79
N LYS A 88 17.23 -6.87 -13.81
CA LYS A 88 15.99 -6.12 -13.68
C LYS A 88 14.90 -7.04 -13.15
N HIS A 89 13.87 -6.43 -12.56
CA HIS A 89 12.71 -7.17 -12.11
C HIS A 89 12.07 -7.88 -13.32
N LYS A 90 11.59 -9.09 -13.11
CA LYS A 90 11.05 -9.86 -14.22
C LYS A 90 9.83 -9.24 -14.86
N THR A 91 8.95 -8.70 -14.08
CA THR A 91 7.72 -8.09 -14.58
C THR A 91 7.70 -6.62 -14.23
N LYS A 92 7.02 -5.83 -15.05
CA LYS A 92 6.89 -4.40 -14.79
C LYS A 92 5.58 -4.14 -14.07
N PHE A 93 5.63 -3.37 -12.98
CA PHE A 93 4.41 -2.96 -12.27
C PHE A 93 3.60 -2.03 -13.16
N LYS A 94 2.31 -2.31 -13.31
CA LYS A 94 1.46 -1.60 -14.25
C LYS A 94 0.38 -0.74 -13.59
N GLY A 95 0.43 -0.55 -12.29
CA GLY A 95 -0.54 0.30 -11.60
C GLY A 95 -0.23 1.77 -11.75
N SER A 96 -1.02 2.61 -11.10
CA SER A 96 -0.82 4.06 -11.13
C SER A 96 0.38 4.45 -10.28
N ASP A 97 0.81 5.71 -10.39
CA ASP A 97 1.91 6.21 -9.58
C ASP A 97 1.56 6.17 -8.11
N GLU A 98 0.30 6.47 -7.76
CA GLU A 98 -0.15 6.42 -6.39
C GLU A 98 -0.11 5.00 -5.86
N GLU A 99 -0.50 4.04 -6.68
CA GLU A 99 -0.42 2.64 -6.28
C GLU A 99 1.01 2.18 -6.13
N LEU A 100 1.89 2.62 -7.01
CA LEU A 100 3.31 2.30 -6.92
C LEU A 100 3.91 2.87 -5.65
N ASN A 101 3.57 4.11 -5.30
CA ASN A 101 4.03 4.72 -4.06
C ASN A 101 3.55 3.96 -2.84
N ALA A 102 2.27 3.59 -2.81
CA ALA A 102 1.70 2.85 -1.68
C ALA A 102 2.35 1.48 -1.54
N LEU A 103 2.60 0.82 -2.67
CA LEU A 103 3.24 -0.49 -2.65
C LEU A 103 4.68 -0.39 -2.14
N ALA A 104 5.44 0.59 -2.62
CA ALA A 104 6.82 0.78 -2.19
C ALA A 104 6.88 1.12 -0.70
N ASP A 105 6.00 1.99 -0.23
CA ASP A 105 5.96 2.36 1.19
C ASP A 105 5.62 1.14 2.05
N TRP A 106 4.70 0.30 1.61
CA TRP A 106 4.36 -0.91 2.35
C TRP A 106 5.55 -1.88 2.36
N LEU A 107 6.24 -2.04 1.23
CA LEU A 107 7.40 -2.92 1.17
C LEU A 107 8.51 -2.46 2.11
N LEU A 108 8.64 -1.14 2.31
CA LEU A 108 9.63 -0.63 3.25
C LEU A 108 9.30 -0.98 4.70
N THR A 109 8.06 -1.32 5.01
CA THR A 109 7.69 -1.74 6.36
C THR A 109 8.07 -3.20 6.61
N LEU A 110 8.45 -3.93 5.57
CA LEU A 110 8.78 -5.35 5.69
C LEU A 110 10.22 -5.50 6.18
N LYS A 111 10.38 -5.47 7.48
CA LYS A 111 11.67 -5.63 8.15
C LYS A 111 11.50 -6.60 9.29
N THR A 112 12.48 -7.46 9.45
CA THR A 112 12.44 -8.35 10.61
C THR A 112 12.90 -7.56 11.83
N GLU A 113 12.33 -7.91 12.95
CA GLU A 113 12.62 -7.14 14.14
C GLU A 113 13.76 -7.68 14.95
N GLU A 114 14.62 -8.40 14.34
CA GLU A 114 15.70 -8.95 15.08
C GLU A 114 16.57 -7.94 15.68
N VAL A 115 16.50 -6.78 15.19
CA VAL A 115 17.35 -5.82 15.65
C VAL A 115 17.29 -5.58 17.03
N GLU A 116 16.20 -5.63 17.49
CA GLU A 116 16.06 -5.29 18.75
C GLU A 116 16.78 -6.00 19.55
N SER A 117 16.96 -6.96 19.15
CA SER A 117 17.59 -7.68 20.00
C SER A 117 18.80 -7.21 20.31
N GLU A 118 19.38 -6.67 19.75
CA GLU A 118 20.51 -6.39 20.07
C GLU A 118 20.61 -5.60 20.91
N GLY A 119 19.83 -5.21 20.93
CA GLY A 119 19.92 -4.42 22.00
C GLY A 119 20.96 -4.67 22.86
#